data_247d39269bd6bd188e2880a1216a8f5e
#
_entry.id   247d39269bd6bd188e2880a1216a8f5e
#
_cell.length_a   1.000
_cell.length_b   1.000
_cell.length_c   1.000
_cell.angle_alpha   90.00
_cell.angle_beta   90.00
_cell.angle_gamma   90.00
#
_symmetry.space_group_name_H-M   'P 1'
#
loop_
_entity.id
_entity.type
_entity.pdbx_description
1 polymer ?
#
loop_
_entity_poly.entity_id
_entity_poly.type
_entity_poly.pdbx_seq_one_letter_code
_entity_poly.pdbx_strand_id
1 'polypeptide(L)' 'MKEFRPIKQEKTVISIRLDVDMLKKVDELSKQTDISRNELIIQCIDYALNNFKN' A
#
# COMPACT_ATOMS: atom_id res chain seq x y z
N MET A 1 32.43 4.11 9.53
CA MET A 1 31.69 3.57 8.38
C MET A 1 30.46 2.82 8.86
N LYS A 2 29.33 3.10 8.28
CA LYS A 2 28.11 2.41 8.67
C LYS A 2 28.08 1.02 8.07
N GLU A 3 27.76 0.07 8.89
CA GLU A 3 27.53 -1.26 8.39
C GLU A 3 26.20 -1.34 7.66
N PHE A 4 26.23 -1.97 6.51
CA PHE A 4 25.01 -2.26 5.80
C PHE A 4 24.43 -3.56 6.34
N ARG A 5 23.21 -3.48 6.85
CA ARG A 5 22.50 -4.65 7.35
C ARG A 5 21.28 -4.88 6.49
N PRO A 6 21.39 -5.76 5.51
CA PRO A 6 20.23 -6.04 4.69
C PRO A 6 19.12 -6.69 5.51
N ILE A 7 17.92 -6.19 5.33
CA ILE A 7 16.76 -6.72 6.02
C ILE A 7 15.92 -7.47 5.01
N LYS A 8 15.70 -8.73 5.30
CA LYS A 8 14.84 -9.53 4.45
C LYS A 8 13.40 -9.34 4.86
N GLN A 9 12.61 -8.81 3.95
CA GLN A 9 11.17 -8.67 4.18
C GLN A 9 10.46 -9.88 3.64
N GLU A 10 9.70 -10.50 4.48
CA GLU A 10 8.86 -11.60 4.05
C GLU A 10 7.55 -11.03 3.56
N LYS A 11 7.17 -11.42 2.35
CA LYS A 11 5.94 -10.97 1.74
C LYS A 11 5.04 -12.14 1.49
N THR A 12 3.79 -11.97 1.83
CA THR A 12 2.77 -12.98 1.62
C THR A 12 1.71 -12.42 0.70
N VAL A 13 1.29 -13.21 -0.26
CA VAL A 13 0.20 -12.81 -1.15
C VAL A 13 -1.11 -12.96 -0.41
N ILE A 14 -1.87 -11.89 -0.37
CA ILE A 14 -3.21 -11.90 0.18
C ILE A 14 -4.19 -11.38 -0.87
N SER A 15 -5.45 -11.76 -0.74
CA SER A 15 -6.50 -11.26 -1.59
C SER A 15 -7.43 -10.39 -0.78
N ILE A 16 -7.78 -9.24 -1.32
CA ILE A 16 -8.75 -8.35 -0.69
C ILE A 16 -9.86 -8.05 -1.67
N ARG A 17 -11.03 -7.79 -1.13
CA ARG A 17 -12.17 -7.39 -1.94
C ARG A 17 -12.46 -5.92 -1.70
N LEU A 18 -12.60 -5.18 -2.78
CA LEU A 18 -12.95 -3.77 -2.72
C LEU A 18 -14.29 -3.61 -3.41
N ASP A 19 -15.13 -2.73 -2.90
CA ASP A 19 -16.34 -2.42 -3.63
C ASP A 19 -15.99 -1.58 -4.86
N VAL A 20 -16.95 -1.45 -5.77
CA VAL A 20 -16.72 -0.81 -7.05
C VAL A 20 -16.33 0.66 -6.87
N ASP A 21 -16.94 1.34 -5.94
CA ASP A 21 -16.67 2.77 -5.71
C ASP A 21 -15.27 2.97 -5.18
N MET A 22 -14.85 2.15 -4.25
CA MET A 22 -13.50 2.21 -3.70
C MET A 22 -12.47 1.92 -4.80
N LEU A 23 -12.73 0.92 -5.62
CA LEU A 23 -11.82 0.57 -6.70
C LEU A 23 -11.67 1.71 -7.69
N LYS A 24 -12.76 2.40 -8.02
CA LYS A 24 -12.69 3.56 -8.89
C LYS A 24 -11.83 4.66 -8.32
N LYS A 25 -11.94 4.93 -7.03
CA LYS A 25 -11.12 5.94 -6.37
C LYS A 25 -9.66 5.60 -6.43
N VAL A 26 -9.31 4.34 -6.20
CA VAL A 26 -7.93 3.88 -6.28
C VAL A 26 -7.42 4.00 -7.71
N ASP A 27 -8.22 3.62 -8.69
CA ASP A 27 -7.83 3.72 -10.10
C ASP A 27 -7.56 5.17 -10.51
N GLU A 28 -8.43 6.08 -10.10
CA GLU A 28 -8.25 7.49 -10.42
C GLU A 28 -6.98 8.04 -9.80
N LEU A 29 -6.74 7.71 -8.54
CA LEU A 29 -5.54 8.16 -7.86
C LEU A 29 -4.29 7.56 -8.50
N SER A 30 -4.37 6.31 -8.92
CA SER A 30 -3.26 5.66 -9.61
C SER A 30 -2.89 6.41 -10.89
N LYS A 31 -3.89 6.83 -11.66
CA LYS A 31 -3.65 7.58 -12.89
C LYS A 31 -3.08 8.96 -12.61
N GLN A 32 -3.54 9.62 -11.55
CA GLN A 32 -3.08 10.96 -11.21
C GLN A 32 -1.64 10.96 -10.68
N THR A 33 -1.27 9.93 -9.96
CA THR A 33 0.03 9.89 -9.29
C THR A 33 1.07 9.04 -10.01
N ASP A 34 0.65 8.32 -11.03
CA ASP A 34 1.51 7.38 -11.74
C ASP A 34 2.10 6.30 -10.81
N ILE A 35 1.35 5.96 -9.78
CA ILE A 35 1.69 4.90 -8.84
C ILE A 35 0.73 3.76 -9.09
N SER A 36 1.24 2.53 -9.12
CA SER A 36 0.40 1.38 -9.39
C SER A 36 -0.68 1.23 -8.33
N ARG A 37 -1.80 0.65 -8.74
CA ARG A 37 -2.93 0.40 -7.85
C ARG A 37 -2.51 -0.41 -6.63
N ASN A 38 -1.73 -1.44 -6.87
CA ASN A 38 -1.26 -2.32 -5.80
C ASN A 38 -0.39 -1.55 -4.80
N GLU A 39 0.50 -0.73 -5.30
CA GLU A 39 1.36 0.07 -4.44
C GLU A 39 0.57 1.09 -3.64
N LEU A 40 -0.44 1.71 -4.25
CA LEU A 40 -1.31 2.64 -3.53
C LEU A 40 -2.05 1.96 -2.39
N ILE A 41 -2.54 0.76 -2.62
CA ILE A 41 -3.24 0.00 -1.59
C ILE A 41 -2.31 -0.27 -0.41
N ILE A 42 -1.09 -0.68 -0.70
CA ILE A 42 -0.09 -0.93 0.34
C ILE A 42 0.19 0.35 1.14
N GLN A 43 0.38 1.46 0.46
CA GLN A 43 0.64 2.73 1.13
C GLN A 43 -0.54 3.18 1.98
N CYS A 44 -1.76 2.96 1.51
CA CYS A 44 -2.94 3.30 2.29
C CYS A 44 -3.04 2.47 3.55
N ILE A 45 -2.74 1.19 3.47
CA ILE A 45 -2.75 0.31 4.63
C ILE A 45 -1.69 0.77 5.63
N ASP A 46 -0.50 1.06 5.14
CA ASP A 46 0.59 1.52 5.99
C ASP A 46 0.23 2.83 6.69
N TYR A 47 -0.34 3.76 5.94
CA TYR A 47 -0.79 5.03 6.51
C TYR A 47 -1.83 4.83 7.60
N ALA A 48 -2.81 3.98 7.33
CA ALA A 48 -3.88 3.74 8.29
C ALA A 48 -3.36 3.11 9.58
N LEU A 49 -2.45 2.15 9.45
CA LEU A 49 -1.88 1.50 10.63
C LEU A 49 -1.04 2.45 11.45
N ASN A 50 -0.29 3.33 10.81
CA ASN A 50 0.54 4.30 11.51
C ASN A 50 -0.26 5.39 12.19
N ASN A 51 -1.48 5.62 11.75
CA ASN A 51 -2.34 6.67 12.29
C ASN A 51 -3.52 6.12 13.07
N PHE A 52 -3.49 4.84 13.37
CA PHE A 52 -4.57 4.22 14.12
C PHE A 52 -4.45 4.57 15.59
N LYS A 53 -5.55 5.03 16.17
CA LYS A 53 -5.61 5.34 17.59
C LYS A 53 -6.53 4.35 18.28
N ASN A 54 -6.02 3.73 19.32
CA ASN A 54 -6.81 2.86 20.17
C ASN A 54 -7.53 3.67 21.24
#